data_7652416aca5ae28760103e1176d97171
#
_entry.id   7652416aca5ae28760103e1176d97171
#
_cell.length_a   1.000
_cell.length_b   1.000
_cell.length_c   1.000
_cell.angle_alpha   90.00
_cell.angle_beta   90.00
_cell.angle_gamma   90.00
#
_symmetry.space_group_name_H-M   'P 1'
#
loop_
_entity.id
_entity.type
_entity.pdbx_description
1 polymer ?
#
loop_
_entity_poly.entity_id
_entity_poly.type
_entity_poly.pdbx_seq_one_letter_code
_entity_poly.pdbx_strand_id
1 'polypeptide(L)'
;FRIYKNFNLSKKDKEAIILIGNFDGLHRGHQKLFNKAKNFKKKFKLRVGVITFDPIPKMFFKKLHNYRLSNFDQKIQLFKKNYVDFIVNQKFDIKFSKISCFDFIKKILFNKIKPKYIFVSDNFRFGYKRAGDIKLLKSLEKNYGYKIINPSPLKSKKFVISSTLIRKNLEMGNLKKVKKFL
;
A
#
# COMPACT_ATOMS: atom_id res chain seq x y z
N PHE A 1 1.01 -12.90 -13.18
CA PHE A 1 0.99 -12.35 -11.83
C PHE A 1 2.15 -12.94 -11.02
N ARG A 2 3.01 -12.12 -10.45
CA ARG A 2 4.20 -12.55 -9.70
C ARG A 2 4.15 -12.06 -8.26
N ILE A 3 4.63 -12.91 -7.32
CA ILE A 3 4.74 -12.57 -5.90
C ILE A 3 6.21 -12.62 -5.51
N TYR A 4 6.72 -11.50 -5.04
CA TYR A 4 8.07 -11.35 -4.49
C TYR A 4 8.01 -11.35 -2.96
N LYS A 5 8.92 -12.08 -2.31
CA LYS A 5 9.09 -12.06 -0.85
C LYS A 5 10.06 -10.98 -0.36
N ASN A 6 10.70 -10.27 -1.30
CA ASN A 6 11.65 -9.17 -1.05
C ASN A 6 11.63 -8.17 -2.21
N PHE A 7 12.47 -7.15 -2.15
CA PHE A 7 12.53 -6.07 -3.15
C PHE A 7 13.42 -6.36 -4.39
N ASN A 8 13.85 -7.58 -4.60
CA ASN A 8 14.66 -7.94 -5.77
C ASN A 8 13.74 -8.24 -6.97
N LEU A 9 13.30 -7.18 -7.61
CA LEU A 9 12.38 -7.27 -8.75
C LEU A 9 13.12 -7.68 -10.04
N SER A 10 12.43 -8.42 -10.89
CA SER A 10 12.89 -8.64 -12.27
C SER A 10 12.93 -7.33 -13.05
N LYS A 11 13.75 -7.25 -14.10
CA LYS A 11 13.91 -6.03 -14.93
C LYS A 11 12.56 -5.49 -15.42
N LYS A 12 11.65 -6.36 -15.86
CA LYS A 12 10.33 -5.99 -16.36
C LYS A 12 9.37 -5.38 -15.30
N ASP A 13 9.62 -5.61 -14.02
CA ASP A 13 8.78 -5.12 -12.91
C ASP A 13 9.36 -3.87 -12.25
N LYS A 14 10.54 -3.41 -12.72
CA LYS A 14 11.08 -2.10 -12.38
C LYS A 14 10.41 -1.00 -13.20
N GLU A 15 10.64 0.25 -12.83
CA GLU A 15 10.05 1.44 -13.48
C GLU A 15 8.52 1.43 -13.54
N ALA A 16 7.90 0.68 -12.66
CA ALA A 16 6.46 0.47 -12.59
C ALA A 16 5.75 1.57 -11.78
N ILE A 17 4.43 1.49 -11.78
CA ILE A 17 3.54 2.14 -10.82
C ILE A 17 3.52 1.29 -9.57
N ILE A 18 3.89 1.85 -8.42
CA ILE A 18 3.94 1.13 -7.15
C ILE A 18 2.94 1.70 -6.17
N LEU A 19 2.02 0.87 -5.70
CA LEU A 19 1.13 1.20 -4.58
C LEU A 19 1.76 0.68 -3.28
N ILE A 20 1.87 1.50 -2.26
CA ILE A 20 2.47 1.09 -0.97
C ILE A 20 1.42 1.17 0.13
N GLY A 21 1.13 0.04 0.78
CA GLY A 21 0.17 -0.01 1.88
C GLY A 21 -0.21 -1.43 2.30
N ASN A 22 -0.89 -1.55 3.42
CA ASN A 22 -1.36 -2.86 3.90
C ASN A 22 -2.55 -3.38 3.09
N PHE A 23 -3.39 -2.48 2.57
CA PHE A 23 -4.56 -2.78 1.73
C PHE A 23 -5.47 -3.88 2.32
N ASP A 24 -5.64 -3.87 3.63
CA ASP A 24 -6.43 -4.85 4.33
C ASP A 24 -7.94 -4.62 4.10
N GLY A 25 -8.62 -5.65 3.55
CA GLY A 25 -10.02 -5.59 3.17
C GLY A 25 -10.30 -4.83 1.86
N LEU A 26 -9.29 -4.26 1.19
CA LEU A 26 -9.40 -3.49 -0.07
C LEU A 26 -10.69 -2.65 -0.20
N HIS A 27 -11.02 -1.91 0.88
CA HIS A 27 -12.23 -1.09 0.97
C HIS A 27 -12.30 0.00 -0.12
N ARG A 28 -13.46 0.61 -0.32
CA ARG A 28 -13.73 1.62 -1.39
C ARG A 28 -12.71 2.77 -1.41
N GLY A 29 -12.17 3.17 -0.24
CA GLY A 29 -11.07 4.14 -0.19
C GLY A 29 -9.78 3.63 -0.84
N HIS A 30 -9.44 2.34 -0.69
CA HIS A 30 -8.36 1.70 -1.42
C HIS A 30 -8.69 1.56 -2.91
N GLN A 31 -9.91 1.12 -3.24
CA GLN A 31 -10.33 0.95 -4.64
C GLN A 31 -10.19 2.26 -5.44
N LYS A 32 -10.46 3.43 -4.84
CA LYS A 32 -10.20 4.74 -5.47
C LYS A 32 -8.74 4.91 -5.88
N LEU A 33 -7.80 4.48 -5.01
CA LEU A 33 -6.36 4.53 -5.28
C LEU A 33 -5.99 3.57 -6.44
N PHE A 34 -6.50 2.33 -6.40
CA PHE A 34 -6.27 1.33 -7.44
C PHE A 34 -6.86 1.74 -8.80
N ASN A 35 -8.06 2.32 -8.82
CA ASN A 35 -8.68 2.83 -10.05
C ASN A 35 -7.83 3.94 -10.68
N LYS A 36 -7.28 4.83 -9.87
CA LYS A 36 -6.36 5.87 -10.38
C LYS A 36 -5.08 5.25 -10.93
N ALA A 37 -4.51 4.24 -10.25
CA ALA A 37 -3.34 3.50 -10.75
C ALA A 37 -3.64 2.74 -12.05
N LYS A 38 -4.83 2.14 -12.19
CA LYS A 38 -5.31 1.52 -13.45
C LYS A 38 -5.35 2.53 -14.61
N ASN A 39 -5.81 3.74 -14.38
CA ASN A 39 -5.82 4.80 -15.40
C ASN A 39 -4.39 5.19 -15.82
N PHE A 40 -3.47 5.29 -14.87
CA PHE A 40 -2.05 5.52 -15.13
C PHE A 40 -1.41 4.35 -15.91
N LYS A 41 -1.74 3.09 -15.53
CA LYS A 41 -1.31 1.89 -16.27
C LYS A 41 -1.68 1.99 -17.75
N LYS A 42 -2.92 2.34 -18.05
CA LYS A 42 -3.40 2.49 -19.44
C LYS A 42 -2.69 3.64 -20.15
N LYS A 43 -2.63 4.82 -19.53
CA LYS A 43 -2.05 6.03 -20.12
C LYS A 43 -0.56 5.88 -20.44
N PHE A 44 0.21 5.32 -19.52
CA PHE A 44 1.68 5.27 -19.62
C PHE A 44 2.21 3.90 -20.04
N LYS A 45 1.33 2.90 -20.25
CA LYS A 45 1.68 1.50 -20.58
C LYS A 45 2.66 0.87 -19.57
N LEU A 46 2.55 1.25 -18.28
CA LEU A 46 3.40 0.78 -17.21
C LEU A 46 2.75 -0.38 -16.46
N ARG A 47 3.58 -1.25 -15.87
CA ARG A 47 3.09 -2.29 -14.96
C ARG A 47 2.71 -1.71 -13.60
N VAL A 48 1.82 -2.39 -12.90
CA VAL A 48 1.35 -2.00 -11.55
C VAL A 48 1.81 -3.04 -10.54
N GLY A 49 2.58 -2.61 -9.55
CA GLY A 49 3.00 -3.41 -8.42
C GLY A 49 2.38 -2.90 -7.11
N VAL A 50 2.22 -3.81 -6.16
CA VAL A 50 1.82 -3.49 -4.78
C VAL A 50 2.93 -3.91 -3.83
N ILE A 51 3.33 -3.02 -2.92
CA ILE A 51 4.14 -3.34 -1.76
C ILE A 51 3.21 -3.44 -0.56
N THR A 52 3.16 -4.63 0.04
CA THR A 52 2.41 -4.92 1.27
C THR A 52 3.32 -5.63 2.27
N PHE A 53 2.88 -5.71 3.52
CA PHE A 53 3.70 -6.19 4.64
C PHE A 53 3.01 -7.34 5.38
N ASP A 54 3.80 -8.32 5.79
CA ASP A 54 3.33 -9.46 6.55
C ASP A 54 4.29 -9.79 7.72
N PRO A 55 3.82 -9.78 8.99
CA PRO A 55 2.49 -9.30 9.41
C PRO A 55 2.26 -7.80 9.13
N ILE A 56 1.00 -7.36 9.18
CA ILE A 56 0.68 -5.92 9.13
C ILE A 56 1.45 -5.21 10.26
N PRO A 57 2.14 -4.07 10.03
CA PRO A 57 2.97 -3.42 11.05
C PRO A 57 2.27 -3.21 12.40
N LYS A 58 0.97 -2.85 12.39
CA LYS A 58 0.20 -2.71 13.64
C LYS A 58 0.05 -4.04 14.39
N MET A 59 -0.11 -5.16 13.68
CA MET A 59 -0.16 -6.50 14.32
C MET A 59 1.18 -6.88 14.93
N PHE A 60 2.28 -6.57 14.23
CA PHE A 60 3.62 -6.83 14.72
C PHE A 60 3.90 -6.12 16.06
N PHE A 61 3.64 -4.81 16.13
CA PHE A 61 3.92 -4.03 17.33
C PHE A 61 2.95 -4.29 18.49
N LYS A 62 1.68 -4.59 18.19
CA LYS A 62 0.63 -4.73 19.21
C LYS A 62 0.27 -6.19 19.51
N LYS A 63 0.96 -7.17 18.88
CA LYS A 63 0.68 -8.62 19.01
C LYS A 63 -0.81 -8.95 18.84
N LEU A 64 -1.49 -8.31 17.87
CA LEU A 64 -2.93 -8.48 17.67
C LEU A 64 -3.24 -9.78 16.96
N HIS A 65 -4.17 -10.57 17.52
CA HIS A 65 -4.78 -11.74 16.89
C HIS A 65 -6.07 -11.34 16.17
N ASN A 66 -6.47 -12.10 15.14
CA ASN A 66 -7.74 -11.93 14.39
C ASN A 66 -8.00 -10.49 13.89
N TYR A 67 -6.94 -9.73 13.62
CA TYR A 67 -7.03 -8.32 13.25
C TYR A 67 -7.30 -8.09 11.76
N ARG A 68 -6.96 -9.05 10.89
CA ARG A 68 -7.05 -8.89 9.45
C ARG A 68 -8.50 -8.90 8.97
N LEU A 69 -8.84 -8.03 8.01
CA LEU A 69 -10.09 -8.05 7.27
C LEU A 69 -10.06 -9.04 6.11
N SER A 70 -8.88 -9.37 5.62
CA SER A 70 -8.67 -10.35 4.56
C SER A 70 -7.41 -11.16 4.83
N ASN A 71 -7.46 -12.46 4.56
CA ASN A 71 -6.26 -13.31 4.54
C ASN A 71 -5.40 -13.01 3.29
N PHE A 72 -4.24 -13.67 3.16
CA PHE A 72 -3.32 -13.39 2.07
C PHE A 72 -3.87 -13.80 0.71
N ASP A 73 -4.54 -14.94 0.60
CA ASP A 73 -5.11 -15.43 -0.66
C ASP A 73 -6.26 -14.56 -1.15
N GLN A 74 -7.15 -14.16 -0.26
CA GLN A 74 -8.20 -13.18 -0.55
C GLN A 74 -7.59 -11.85 -1.05
N LYS A 75 -6.51 -11.40 -0.42
CA LYS A 75 -5.82 -10.18 -0.82
C LYS A 75 -5.22 -10.32 -2.23
N ILE A 76 -4.59 -11.46 -2.56
CA ILE A 76 -4.09 -11.75 -3.90
C ILE A 76 -5.21 -11.68 -4.94
N GLN A 77 -6.36 -12.32 -4.66
CA GLN A 77 -7.50 -12.29 -5.58
C GLN A 77 -8.02 -10.87 -5.79
N LEU A 78 -8.14 -10.09 -4.72
CA LEU A 78 -8.54 -8.69 -4.79
C LEU A 78 -7.56 -7.84 -5.61
N PHE A 79 -6.25 -8.06 -5.48
CA PHE A 79 -5.24 -7.35 -6.25
C PHE A 79 -5.30 -7.73 -7.74
N LYS A 80 -5.46 -9.02 -8.08
CA LYS A 80 -5.66 -9.46 -9.46
C LYS A 80 -6.86 -8.79 -10.11
N LYS A 81 -8.00 -8.77 -9.42
CA LYS A 81 -9.23 -8.09 -9.87
C LYS A 81 -9.03 -6.58 -10.09
N ASN A 82 -8.08 -5.96 -9.40
CA ASN A 82 -7.76 -4.54 -9.49
C ASN A 82 -6.54 -4.23 -10.38
N TYR A 83 -6.27 -5.11 -11.37
CA TYR A 83 -5.26 -4.88 -12.43
C TYR A 83 -3.81 -4.77 -11.95
N VAL A 84 -3.49 -5.33 -10.80
CA VAL A 84 -2.13 -5.45 -10.29
C VAL A 84 -1.39 -6.56 -11.07
N ASP A 85 -0.17 -6.32 -11.49
CA ASP A 85 0.67 -7.25 -12.24
C ASP A 85 1.60 -8.07 -11.33
N PHE A 86 2.02 -7.50 -10.20
CA PHE A 86 2.88 -8.18 -9.23
C PHE A 86 2.71 -7.62 -7.81
N ILE A 87 3.14 -8.41 -6.83
CA ILE A 87 3.13 -8.04 -5.41
C ILE A 87 4.53 -8.22 -4.83
N VAL A 88 4.94 -7.29 -3.98
CA VAL A 88 6.02 -7.47 -3.01
C VAL A 88 5.39 -7.66 -1.64
N ASN A 89 5.39 -8.91 -1.15
CA ASN A 89 4.94 -9.23 0.22
C ASN A 89 6.15 -9.24 1.15
N GLN A 90 6.52 -8.05 1.64
CA GLN A 90 7.70 -7.89 2.51
C GLN A 90 7.41 -8.40 3.92
N LYS A 91 8.26 -9.30 4.42
CA LYS A 91 8.25 -9.68 5.82
C LYS A 91 8.50 -8.45 6.69
N PHE A 92 7.57 -8.19 7.62
CA PHE A 92 7.72 -7.12 8.60
C PHE A 92 8.24 -7.70 9.91
N ASP A 93 9.51 -7.51 10.15
CA ASP A 93 10.24 -8.02 11.33
C ASP A 93 10.99 -6.88 12.03
N ILE A 94 11.71 -7.22 13.10
CA ILE A 94 12.51 -6.26 13.89
C ILE A 94 13.52 -5.52 12.99
N LYS A 95 14.23 -6.25 12.10
CA LYS A 95 15.22 -5.65 11.19
C LYS A 95 14.57 -4.64 10.26
N PHE A 96 13.48 -5.01 9.60
CA PHE A 96 12.78 -4.12 8.69
C PHE A 96 12.14 -2.93 9.42
N SER A 97 11.62 -3.13 10.64
CA SER A 97 11.00 -2.07 11.45
C SER A 97 11.96 -0.96 11.87
N LYS A 98 13.29 -1.25 11.88
CA LYS A 98 14.36 -0.29 12.23
C LYS A 98 14.93 0.47 11.02
N ILE A 99 14.47 0.20 9.80
CA ILE A 99 14.93 0.92 8.61
C ILE A 99 14.53 2.39 8.71
N SER A 100 15.49 3.30 8.54
CA SER A 100 15.23 4.74 8.51
C SER A 100 14.37 5.13 7.30
N CYS A 101 13.67 6.27 7.35
CA CYS A 101 12.92 6.76 6.20
C CYS A 101 13.83 7.05 4.98
N PHE A 102 15.04 7.55 5.20
CA PHE A 102 16.00 7.78 4.14
C PHE A 102 16.53 6.48 3.52
N ASP A 103 16.85 5.47 4.33
CA ASP A 103 17.25 4.16 3.84
C ASP A 103 16.15 3.47 3.06
N PHE A 104 14.90 3.59 3.49
CA PHE A 104 13.77 3.08 2.73
C PHE A 104 13.69 3.72 1.34
N ILE A 105 13.85 5.04 1.26
CA ILE A 105 13.84 5.75 -0.03
C ILE A 105 15.05 5.37 -0.88
N LYS A 106 16.27 5.51 -0.34
CA LYS A 106 17.51 5.32 -1.10
C LYS A 106 17.75 3.84 -1.45
N LYS A 107 17.77 2.96 -0.43
CA LYS A 107 18.15 1.55 -0.61
C LYS A 107 17.05 0.70 -1.22
N ILE A 108 15.77 1.00 -0.92
CA ILE A 108 14.65 0.18 -1.39
C ILE A 108 13.98 0.83 -2.61
N LEU A 109 13.41 2.02 -2.47
CA LEU A 109 12.68 2.63 -3.58
C LEU A 109 13.61 2.95 -4.76
N PHE A 110 14.71 3.66 -4.53
CA PHE A 110 15.58 4.11 -5.61
C PHE A 110 16.48 2.98 -6.16
N ASN A 111 17.22 2.28 -5.31
CA ASN A 111 18.20 1.30 -5.80
C ASN A 111 17.55 0.00 -6.31
N LYS A 112 16.51 -0.52 -5.63
CA LYS A 112 15.95 -1.83 -5.94
C LYS A 112 14.70 -1.76 -6.81
N ILE A 113 13.72 -0.93 -6.46
CA ILE A 113 12.40 -0.90 -7.12
C ILE A 113 12.40 0.00 -8.34
N LYS A 114 13.02 1.21 -8.25
CA LYS A 114 13.08 2.23 -9.30
C LYS A 114 11.69 2.59 -9.85
N PRO A 115 10.73 3.00 -9.00
CA PRO A 115 9.37 3.29 -9.46
C PRO A 115 9.33 4.56 -10.33
N LYS A 116 8.43 4.61 -11.33
CA LYS A 116 8.07 5.87 -12.02
C LYS A 116 7.02 6.65 -11.23
N TYR A 117 6.04 5.94 -10.67
CA TYR A 117 4.97 6.54 -9.87
C TYR A 117 4.79 5.75 -8.57
N ILE A 118 4.63 6.48 -7.47
CA ILE A 118 4.35 5.90 -6.15
C ILE A 118 2.98 6.38 -5.71
N PHE A 119 2.08 5.44 -5.45
CA PHE A 119 0.72 5.69 -4.97
C PHE A 119 0.63 5.38 -3.49
N VAL A 120 0.23 6.35 -2.70
CA VAL A 120 0.07 6.22 -1.24
C VAL A 120 -1.22 6.88 -0.77
N SER A 121 -1.76 6.41 0.35
CA SER A 121 -2.88 7.09 1.03
C SER A 121 -2.41 8.38 1.70
N ASP A 122 -3.34 9.31 1.93
CA ASP A 122 -3.04 10.63 2.50
C ASP A 122 -2.35 10.58 3.88
N ASN A 123 -2.66 9.56 4.69
CA ASN A 123 -2.07 9.35 6.01
C ASN A 123 -0.86 8.40 6.00
N PHE A 124 -0.21 8.22 4.85
CA PHE A 124 0.93 7.31 4.73
C PHE A 124 2.10 7.75 5.59
N ARG A 125 2.65 6.79 6.34
CA ARG A 125 3.85 6.95 7.16
C ARG A 125 4.75 5.74 6.99
N PHE A 126 6.06 5.94 6.99
CA PHE A 126 7.05 4.89 6.79
C PHE A 126 8.35 5.16 7.55
N GLY A 127 9.26 4.17 7.52
CA GLY A 127 10.54 4.23 8.21
C GLY A 127 10.43 4.04 9.73
N TYR A 128 11.58 3.97 10.38
CA TYR A 128 11.67 3.78 11.83
C TYR A 128 10.84 4.83 12.58
N LYS A 129 10.08 4.40 13.57
CA LYS A 129 9.15 5.23 14.34
C LYS A 129 8.19 6.08 13.49
N ARG A 130 7.93 5.67 12.22
CA ARG A 130 7.04 6.38 11.28
C ARG A 130 7.50 7.81 10.95
N ALA A 131 8.82 8.06 10.98
CA ALA A 131 9.41 9.39 10.79
C ALA A 131 9.21 9.96 9.37
N GLY A 132 9.08 9.07 8.35
CA GLY A 132 8.82 9.47 6.97
C GLY A 132 7.34 9.69 6.68
N ASP A 133 7.04 10.66 5.82
CA ASP A 133 5.69 11.00 5.37
C ASP A 133 5.66 11.34 3.87
N ILE A 134 4.49 11.76 3.38
CA ILE A 134 4.30 12.15 1.97
C ILE A 134 5.09 13.42 1.62
N LYS A 135 5.25 14.35 2.55
CA LYS A 135 6.02 15.59 2.30
C LYS A 135 7.48 15.27 2.01
N LEU A 136 8.08 14.39 2.81
CA LEU A 136 9.43 13.90 2.57
C LEU A 136 9.55 13.16 1.22
N LEU A 137 8.59 12.29 0.88
CA LEU A 137 8.61 11.63 -0.43
C LEU A 137 8.54 12.65 -1.58
N LYS A 138 7.67 13.65 -1.48
CA LYS A 138 7.52 14.69 -2.51
C LYS A 138 8.76 15.57 -2.65
N SER A 139 9.40 15.94 -1.56
CA SER A 139 10.63 16.76 -1.62
C SER A 139 11.78 16.08 -2.35
N LEU A 140 11.77 14.75 -2.42
CA LEU A 140 12.79 13.93 -3.05
C LEU A 140 12.43 13.42 -4.46
N GLU A 141 11.28 13.82 -5.00
CA GLU A 141 10.82 13.40 -6.34
C GLU A 141 11.86 13.65 -7.44
N LYS A 142 12.41 14.87 -7.48
CA LYS A 142 13.42 15.27 -8.48
C LYS A 142 14.71 14.48 -8.33
N ASN A 143 15.17 14.28 -7.09
CA ASN A 143 16.43 13.60 -6.78
C ASN A 143 16.41 12.12 -7.17
N TYR A 144 15.27 11.47 -7.08
CA TYR A 144 15.13 10.02 -7.29
C TYR A 144 14.27 9.63 -8.49
N GLY A 145 13.79 10.59 -9.27
CA GLY A 145 13.13 10.35 -10.55
C GLY A 145 11.76 9.68 -10.49
N TYR A 146 11.06 9.75 -9.35
CA TYR A 146 9.68 9.26 -9.22
C TYR A 146 8.68 10.41 -9.05
N LYS A 147 7.37 10.09 -9.15
CA LYS A 147 6.27 11.00 -8.83
C LYS A 147 5.35 10.40 -7.80
N ILE A 148 4.94 11.20 -6.80
CA ILE A 148 4.00 10.79 -5.76
C ILE A 148 2.58 11.14 -6.16
N ILE A 149 1.70 10.15 -6.08
CA ILE A 149 0.26 10.29 -6.31
C ILE A 149 -0.46 9.95 -5.01
N ASN A 150 -1.04 10.93 -4.36
CA ASN A 150 -1.80 10.76 -3.13
C ASN A 150 -3.20 11.39 -3.28
N PRO A 151 -4.18 10.66 -3.81
CA PRO A 151 -5.53 11.20 -3.96
C PRO A 151 -6.20 11.42 -2.60
N SER A 152 -7.05 12.45 -2.52
CA SER A 152 -7.84 12.74 -1.33
C SER A 152 -8.62 11.51 -0.84
N PRO A 153 -8.74 11.31 0.48
CA PRO A 153 -9.45 10.16 1.05
C PRO A 153 -10.91 10.13 0.59
N LEU A 154 -11.44 8.92 0.41
CA LEU A 154 -12.87 8.74 0.16
C LEU A 154 -13.63 8.85 1.48
N LYS A 155 -14.61 9.75 1.52
CA LYS A 155 -15.48 9.96 2.68
C LYS A 155 -16.87 9.39 2.44
N SER A 156 -17.48 8.88 3.49
CA SER A 156 -18.91 8.57 3.56
C SER A 156 -19.51 9.46 4.64
N LYS A 157 -20.37 10.41 4.27
CA LYS A 157 -20.81 11.51 5.13
C LYS A 157 -19.57 12.24 5.68
N LYS A 158 -19.43 12.36 7.02
CA LYS A 158 -18.30 13.01 7.69
C LYS A 158 -17.09 12.08 7.95
N PHE A 159 -17.18 10.77 7.67
CA PHE A 159 -16.16 9.79 8.04
C PHE A 159 -15.31 9.35 6.84
N VAL A 160 -14.00 9.25 7.03
CA VAL A 160 -13.07 8.64 6.05
C VAL A 160 -13.27 7.13 6.07
N ILE A 161 -13.52 6.54 4.88
CA ILE A 161 -13.61 5.07 4.74
C ILE A 161 -12.21 4.49 4.94
N SER A 162 -12.05 3.66 5.98
CA SER A 162 -10.78 3.06 6.38
C SER A 162 -10.97 1.66 6.96
N SER A 163 -9.92 0.84 6.98
CA SER A 163 -9.97 -0.48 7.63
C SER A 163 -10.31 -0.39 9.12
N THR A 164 -9.94 0.69 9.80
CA THR A 164 -10.31 0.94 11.21
C THR A 164 -11.82 1.15 11.35
N LEU A 165 -12.42 1.97 10.48
CA LEU A 165 -13.87 2.18 10.48
C LEU A 165 -14.64 0.89 10.19
N ILE A 166 -14.13 0.06 9.29
CA ILE A 166 -14.73 -1.23 8.94
C ILE A 166 -14.67 -2.17 10.15
N ARG A 167 -13.53 -2.32 10.81
CA ARG A 167 -13.40 -3.17 12.01
C ARG A 167 -14.37 -2.73 13.11
N LYS A 168 -14.43 -1.43 13.41
CA LYS A 168 -15.38 -0.90 14.38
C LYS A 168 -16.83 -1.27 14.04
N ASN A 169 -17.23 -1.20 12.77
CA ASN A 169 -18.59 -1.59 12.37
C ASN A 169 -18.82 -3.11 12.41
N LEU A 170 -17.76 -3.93 12.18
CA LEU A 170 -17.85 -5.39 12.35
C LEU A 170 -18.03 -5.75 13.83
N GLU A 171 -17.24 -5.16 14.72
CA GLU A 171 -17.33 -5.33 16.18
C GLU A 171 -18.72 -4.95 16.72
N MET A 172 -19.36 -3.95 16.11
CA MET A 172 -20.72 -3.50 16.46
C MET A 172 -21.84 -4.27 15.73
N GLY A 173 -21.54 -5.31 14.94
CA GLY A 173 -22.51 -6.05 14.14
C GLY A 173 -23.15 -5.26 12.98
N ASN A 174 -22.64 -4.09 12.61
CA ASN A 174 -23.21 -3.23 11.57
C ASN A 174 -22.88 -3.72 10.15
N LEU A 175 -23.27 -4.95 9.79
CA LEU A 175 -22.91 -5.61 8.53
C LEU A 175 -23.38 -4.82 7.29
N LYS A 176 -24.53 -4.16 7.34
CA LYS A 176 -25.03 -3.30 6.24
C LYS A 176 -24.05 -2.17 5.92
N LYS A 177 -23.47 -1.52 6.94
CA LYS A 177 -22.46 -0.47 6.75
C LYS A 177 -21.14 -1.05 6.23
N VAL A 178 -20.70 -2.19 6.76
CA VAL A 178 -19.49 -2.90 6.31
C VAL A 178 -19.60 -3.21 4.82
N LYS A 179 -20.69 -3.83 4.36
CA LYS A 179 -20.94 -4.12 2.94
C LYS A 179 -20.88 -2.86 2.06
N LYS A 180 -21.35 -1.72 2.57
CA LYS A 180 -21.28 -0.44 1.84
C LYS A 180 -19.87 0.11 1.71
N PHE A 181 -18.95 -0.24 2.60
CA PHE A 181 -17.58 0.27 2.61
C PHE A 181 -16.57 -0.63 1.88
N LEU A 182 -16.88 -1.91 1.72
CA LEU A 182 -16.15 -2.88 0.92
C LEU A 182 -16.61 -2.89 -0.55
#